data_940f768ea68740849fe8ab28f96bb384
#
_entry.id   940f768ea68740849fe8ab28f96bb384
#
_cell.length_a   1.000
_cell.length_b   1.000
_cell.length_c   1.000
_cell.angle_alpha   90.00
_cell.angle_beta   90.00
_cell.angle_gamma   90.00
#
_symmetry.space_group_name_H-M   'P 1'
#
loop_
_entity.id
_entity.type
_entity.pdbx_description
1 polymer ?
#
loop_
_entity_poly.entity_id
_entity_poly.type
_entity_poly.pdbx_seq_one_letter_code
_entity_poly.pdbx_strand_id
1 'polypeptide(L)'
;LTVNIVEMQDRILPQMLDLEMADLVKKPLEKAGIRLYLEEKTLGFEGENGRVTAVKTDKRTIPAQLVIVAVGVRPNTELASAAGLELGTSGAIAVNEYLQTSDPDIYAGGDCAENMNLISKKRIFAPMGSTANKHGRVIADNICGDMIKYPGVLGTGICQILNWQAGSTGLNEKTAKAAGIEFESVVVPGFDRLGYMPGAQRLVLKLLAEIKTQKVIGAQVVGTGGVDKRVDALAAAMSFGATLEDLSNIDFAYAPPFNGPIDNIATAANVLMNKIEGRLRSINPKDFKELRKSGEYTLVDVRTPGEYKSNRIAGCANIINLPLGKVRSEAENVLADKDAKLVCSCQINLRGYEAETMLRALGYKNVQSLEGSMSSWPYETESGEKKE
;
A
#
# COMPACT_ATOMS: atom_id res chain seq x y z
N LEU A 1 -23.75 10.81 14.36
CA LEU A 1 -22.80 11.87 13.97
C LEU A 1 -22.58 11.81 12.46
N THR A 2 -22.52 12.98 11.82
CA THR A 2 -22.03 13.11 10.45
C THR A 2 -20.54 13.39 10.51
N VAL A 3 -19.73 12.52 9.89
CA VAL A 3 -18.27 12.65 9.89
C VAL A 3 -17.82 13.04 8.48
N ASN A 4 -17.01 14.08 8.41
CA ASN A 4 -16.40 14.56 7.17
C ASN A 4 -14.87 14.54 7.35
N ILE A 5 -14.15 14.01 6.36
CA ILE A 5 -12.69 14.06 6.29
C ILE A 5 -12.32 14.92 5.08
N VAL A 6 -11.49 15.93 5.31
CA VAL A 6 -10.94 16.81 4.26
C VAL A 6 -9.45 16.51 4.14
N GLU A 7 -9.01 16.15 2.97
CA GLU A 7 -7.60 15.81 2.67
C GLU A 7 -7.17 16.55 1.40
N MET A 8 -6.03 17.22 1.48
CA MET A 8 -5.46 17.99 0.37
C MET A 8 -4.90 17.08 -0.76
N GLN A 9 -4.52 15.86 -0.42
CA GLN A 9 -4.00 14.90 -1.39
C GLN A 9 -5.14 14.13 -2.09
N ASP A 10 -4.78 13.39 -3.12
CA ASP A 10 -5.70 12.56 -3.94
C ASP A 10 -6.22 11.31 -3.22
N ARG A 11 -5.72 11.02 -2.01
CA ARG A 11 -6.03 9.79 -1.27
C ARG A 11 -5.95 9.98 0.24
N ILE A 12 -6.56 9.06 0.98
CA ILE A 12 -6.37 8.94 2.42
C ILE A 12 -5.01 8.27 2.72
N LEU A 13 -4.41 8.58 3.87
CA LEU A 13 -3.10 8.07 4.30
C LEU A 13 -2.00 8.22 3.24
N PRO A 14 -1.82 9.38 2.60
CA PRO A 14 -0.98 9.56 1.41
C PRO A 14 0.51 9.30 1.66
N GLN A 15 0.97 9.36 2.92
CA GLN A 15 2.34 9.05 3.29
C GLN A 15 2.60 7.54 3.44
N MET A 16 1.54 6.78 3.71
CA MET A 16 1.61 5.35 4.03
C MET A 16 1.23 4.48 2.85
N LEU A 17 0.18 4.85 2.09
CA LEU A 17 -0.43 4.00 1.07
C LEU A 17 -0.31 4.58 -0.34
N ASP A 18 -0.05 3.73 -1.31
CA ASP A 18 -0.27 4.03 -2.72
C ASP A 18 -1.77 4.04 -3.04
N LEU A 19 -2.15 4.60 -4.20
CA LEU A 19 -3.54 4.92 -4.52
C LEU A 19 -4.47 3.70 -4.44
N GLU A 20 -4.11 2.59 -5.07
CA GLU A 20 -4.94 1.39 -5.10
C GLU A 20 -5.12 0.76 -3.71
N MET A 21 -4.12 0.89 -2.83
CA MET A 21 -4.20 0.42 -1.45
C MET A 21 -5.07 1.36 -0.58
N ALA A 22 -4.95 2.66 -0.79
CA ALA A 22 -5.79 3.67 -0.14
C ALA A 22 -7.27 3.54 -0.57
N ASP A 23 -7.53 3.27 -1.85
CA ASP A 23 -8.89 3.06 -2.37
C ASP A 23 -9.58 1.83 -1.75
N LEU A 24 -8.83 0.78 -1.36
CA LEU A 24 -9.38 -0.35 -0.62
C LEU A 24 -9.91 0.05 0.76
N VAL A 25 -9.23 0.97 1.44
CA VAL A 25 -9.62 1.46 2.77
C VAL A 25 -10.69 2.56 2.68
N LYS A 26 -10.78 3.26 1.56
CA LYS A 26 -11.82 4.25 1.29
C LYS A 26 -13.23 3.66 1.34
N LYS A 27 -13.44 2.49 0.70
CA LYS A 27 -14.76 1.82 0.66
C LYS A 27 -15.41 1.59 2.03
N PRO A 28 -14.73 1.01 3.03
CA PRO A 28 -15.31 0.83 4.36
C PRO A 28 -15.66 2.15 5.05
N LEU A 29 -14.90 3.22 4.83
CA LEU A 29 -15.21 4.55 5.35
C LEU A 29 -16.51 5.10 4.74
N GLU A 30 -16.63 5.06 3.41
CA GLU A 30 -17.84 5.49 2.70
C GLU A 30 -19.07 4.66 3.09
N LYS A 31 -18.90 3.34 3.22
CA LYS A 31 -19.96 2.43 3.68
C LYS A 31 -20.42 2.73 5.12
N ALA A 32 -19.52 3.22 5.96
CA ALA A 32 -19.84 3.69 7.31
C ALA A 32 -20.50 5.09 7.33
N GLY A 33 -20.73 5.71 6.17
CA GLY A 33 -21.35 7.02 6.05
C GLY A 33 -20.39 8.20 6.26
N ILE A 34 -19.08 7.95 6.28
CA ILE A 34 -18.06 9.00 6.36
C ILE A 34 -17.89 9.62 4.97
N ARG A 35 -17.98 10.95 4.90
CA ARG A 35 -17.79 11.71 3.67
C ARG A 35 -16.33 12.07 3.51
N LEU A 36 -15.74 11.76 2.36
CA LEU A 36 -14.35 12.04 2.03
C LEU A 36 -14.29 13.14 0.98
N TYR A 37 -13.60 14.24 1.30
CA TYR A 37 -13.30 15.35 0.40
C TYR A 37 -11.81 15.34 0.13
N LEU A 38 -11.42 14.66 -0.94
CA LEU A 38 -10.03 14.53 -1.40
C LEU A 38 -9.68 15.65 -2.37
N GLU A 39 -8.37 15.93 -2.53
CA GLU A 39 -7.87 17.05 -3.35
C GLU A 39 -8.53 18.38 -2.95
N GLU A 40 -8.81 18.57 -1.66
CA GLU A 40 -9.52 19.73 -1.14
C GLU A 40 -8.77 20.34 0.04
N LYS A 41 -8.38 21.60 -0.09
CA LYS A 41 -7.54 22.30 0.88
C LYS A 41 -8.40 23.05 1.87
N THR A 42 -8.21 22.82 3.16
CA THR A 42 -8.80 23.66 4.23
C THR A 42 -8.13 25.03 4.21
N LEU A 43 -8.96 26.09 4.16
CA LEU A 43 -8.52 27.48 4.16
C LEU A 43 -8.72 28.14 5.53
N GLY A 44 -9.71 27.68 6.32
CA GLY A 44 -10.03 28.26 7.64
C GLY A 44 -11.33 27.74 8.21
N PHE A 45 -11.75 28.36 9.29
CA PHE A 45 -12.97 28.01 10.02
C PHE A 45 -13.87 29.23 10.14
N GLU A 46 -15.19 29.02 10.06
CA GLU A 46 -16.21 30.01 10.38
C GLU A 46 -16.79 29.72 11.76
N GLY A 47 -17.19 30.76 12.49
CA GLY A 47 -17.75 30.57 13.81
C GLY A 47 -18.58 31.79 14.28
N GLU A 48 -19.49 31.52 15.18
CA GLU A 48 -20.33 32.53 15.84
C GLU A 48 -20.33 32.28 17.35
N ASN A 49 -20.29 33.36 18.13
CA ASN A 49 -20.34 33.32 19.61
C ASN A 49 -19.29 32.36 20.23
N GLY A 50 -18.08 32.30 19.66
CA GLY A 50 -16.99 31.45 20.14
C GLY A 50 -17.14 29.97 19.79
N ARG A 51 -18.06 29.59 18.91
CA ARG A 51 -18.28 28.20 18.46
C ARG A 51 -18.05 28.12 16.97
N VAL A 52 -17.39 27.03 16.54
CA VAL A 52 -17.23 26.73 15.12
C VAL A 52 -18.59 26.37 14.51
N THR A 53 -18.87 26.90 13.32
CA THR A 53 -20.09 26.62 12.56
C THR A 53 -19.80 25.95 11.23
N ALA A 54 -18.61 26.18 10.65
CA ALA A 54 -18.23 25.56 9.39
C ALA A 54 -16.70 25.50 9.19
N VAL A 55 -16.27 24.60 8.30
CA VAL A 55 -14.94 24.52 7.70
C VAL A 55 -15.00 25.09 6.30
N LYS A 56 -14.18 26.08 5.98
CA LYS A 56 -14.04 26.66 4.64
C LYS A 56 -12.88 25.98 3.92
N THR A 57 -13.18 25.46 2.74
CA THR A 57 -12.19 24.86 1.83
C THR A 57 -12.02 25.70 0.57
N ASP A 58 -11.11 25.32 -0.31
CA ASP A 58 -10.95 25.95 -1.64
C ASP A 58 -12.10 25.60 -2.60
N LYS A 59 -12.94 24.61 -2.27
CA LYS A 59 -14.06 24.18 -3.11
C LYS A 59 -15.44 24.43 -2.52
N ARG A 60 -15.58 24.52 -1.19
CA ARG A 60 -16.90 24.62 -0.52
C ARG A 60 -16.80 25.05 0.94
N THR A 61 -17.95 25.30 1.55
CA THR A 61 -18.12 25.46 3.01
C THR A 61 -18.85 24.24 3.55
N ILE A 62 -18.28 23.57 4.55
CA ILE A 62 -18.79 22.34 5.16
C ILE A 62 -19.28 22.66 6.58
N PRO A 63 -20.59 22.56 6.88
CA PRO A 63 -21.10 22.78 8.23
C PRO A 63 -20.46 21.82 9.24
N ALA A 64 -20.02 22.35 10.39
CA ALA A 64 -19.36 21.56 11.43
C ALA A 64 -19.59 22.17 12.82
N GLN A 65 -19.82 21.33 13.81
CA GLN A 65 -19.94 21.72 15.23
C GLN A 65 -18.68 21.36 16.03
N LEU A 66 -17.84 20.50 15.48
CA LEU A 66 -16.54 20.11 16.01
C LEU A 66 -15.57 19.93 14.86
N VAL A 67 -14.37 20.44 15.01
CA VAL A 67 -13.28 20.28 14.04
C VAL A 67 -12.05 19.70 14.75
N ILE A 68 -11.52 18.62 14.20
CA ILE A 68 -10.24 18.04 14.62
C ILE A 68 -9.21 18.39 13.56
N VAL A 69 -8.20 19.18 13.95
CA VAL A 69 -7.10 19.56 13.05
C VAL A 69 -5.98 18.52 13.19
N ALA A 70 -5.82 17.68 12.16
CA ALA A 70 -4.83 16.59 12.10
C ALA A 70 -4.01 16.69 10.80
N VAL A 71 -3.42 17.87 10.55
CA VAL A 71 -2.73 18.22 9.31
C VAL A 71 -1.23 17.88 9.30
N GLY A 72 -0.81 16.99 10.19
CA GLY A 72 0.58 16.56 10.36
C GLY A 72 1.33 17.35 11.43
N VAL A 73 2.60 17.03 11.56
CA VAL A 73 3.51 17.62 12.54
C VAL A 73 4.73 18.21 11.86
N ARG A 74 5.35 19.18 12.52
CA ARG A 74 6.62 19.79 12.11
C ARG A 74 7.63 19.63 13.23
N PRO A 75 8.92 19.46 12.94
CA PRO A 75 9.95 19.42 13.96
C PRO A 75 10.02 20.80 14.66
N ASN A 76 10.10 20.80 15.99
CA ASN A 76 10.37 22.01 16.76
C ASN A 76 11.87 22.24 16.81
N THR A 77 12.37 23.20 16.04
CA THR A 77 13.79 23.46 15.84
C THR A 77 14.20 24.90 16.19
N GLU A 78 13.30 25.70 16.78
CA GLU A 78 13.54 27.11 17.07
C GLU A 78 14.75 27.31 18.00
N LEU A 79 14.85 26.51 19.08
CA LEU A 79 15.98 26.56 20.01
C LEU A 79 17.30 26.16 19.34
N ALA A 80 17.29 25.10 18.54
CA ALA A 80 18.44 24.61 17.80
C ALA A 80 18.95 25.66 16.78
N SER A 81 18.00 26.25 16.03
CA SER A 81 18.30 27.31 15.08
C SER A 81 18.88 28.57 15.78
N ALA A 82 18.30 28.97 16.91
CA ALA A 82 18.80 30.10 17.69
C ALA A 82 20.21 29.85 18.28
N ALA A 83 20.55 28.58 18.57
CA ALA A 83 21.87 28.15 18.99
C ALA A 83 22.87 28.00 17.82
N GLY A 84 22.45 28.23 16.56
CA GLY A 84 23.31 28.10 15.39
C GLY A 84 23.55 26.66 14.92
N LEU A 85 22.75 25.69 15.39
CA LEU A 85 22.87 24.31 14.94
C LEU A 85 22.33 24.14 13.51
N GLU A 86 22.95 23.23 12.75
CA GLU A 86 22.52 22.91 11.40
C GLU A 86 21.16 22.20 11.38
N LEU A 87 20.29 22.65 10.48
CA LEU A 87 19.05 21.96 10.15
C LEU A 87 19.22 21.22 8.83
N GLY A 88 18.65 20.02 8.76
CA GLY A 88 18.70 19.19 7.56
C GLY A 88 17.65 19.58 6.53
N THR A 89 17.63 18.87 5.40
CA THR A 89 16.73 19.12 4.26
C THR A 89 15.26 18.90 4.59
N SER A 90 14.98 18.12 5.62
CA SER A 90 13.60 17.89 6.13
C SER A 90 13.11 19.02 7.05
N GLY A 91 13.98 19.97 7.41
CA GLY A 91 13.71 21.01 8.38
C GLY A 91 13.92 20.58 9.84
N ALA A 92 14.24 19.31 10.10
CA ALA A 92 14.61 18.80 11.42
C ALA A 92 16.12 19.04 11.70
N ILE A 93 16.54 18.90 12.97
CA ILE A 93 17.94 19.07 13.37
C ILE A 93 18.80 18.02 12.67
N ALA A 94 19.84 18.46 11.96
CA ALA A 94 20.79 17.56 11.33
C ALA A 94 21.64 16.85 12.40
N VAL A 95 21.76 15.53 12.30
CA VAL A 95 22.57 14.73 13.20
C VAL A 95 23.41 13.72 12.41
N ASN A 96 24.56 13.36 12.96
CA ASN A 96 25.38 12.28 12.42
C ASN A 96 24.83 10.89 12.83
N GLU A 97 25.59 9.83 12.56
CA GLU A 97 25.20 8.46 12.91
C GLU A 97 25.24 8.15 14.42
N TYR A 98 25.84 9.02 15.22
CA TYR A 98 25.91 8.95 16.69
C TYR A 98 24.85 9.84 17.35
N LEU A 99 23.99 10.49 16.57
CA LEU A 99 22.97 11.47 16.99
C LEU A 99 23.55 12.77 17.55
N GLN A 100 24.83 13.09 17.22
CA GLN A 100 25.43 14.39 17.49
C GLN A 100 24.99 15.40 16.43
N THR A 101 24.77 16.63 16.82
CA THR A 101 24.47 17.77 15.95
C THR A 101 25.74 18.31 15.27
N SER A 102 25.67 19.49 14.66
CA SER A 102 26.82 20.22 14.15
C SER A 102 27.81 20.69 15.29
N ASP A 103 27.32 20.74 16.52
CA ASP A 103 28.15 20.93 17.72
C ASP A 103 28.40 19.57 18.38
N PRO A 104 29.67 19.14 18.55
CA PRO A 104 29.99 17.80 19.07
C PRO A 104 29.55 17.58 20.53
N ASP A 105 29.31 18.62 21.29
CA ASP A 105 28.83 18.53 22.67
C ASP A 105 27.29 18.49 22.78
N ILE A 106 26.60 18.62 21.66
CA ILE A 106 25.13 18.65 21.61
C ILE A 106 24.58 17.46 20.80
N TYR A 107 23.67 16.74 21.43
CA TYR A 107 22.92 15.64 20.79
C TYR A 107 21.49 16.05 20.53
N ALA A 108 20.88 15.49 19.46
CA ALA A 108 19.46 15.67 19.19
C ALA A 108 18.81 14.34 18.81
N GLY A 109 17.58 14.12 19.29
CA GLY A 109 16.82 12.90 19.04
C GLY A 109 15.32 13.08 19.17
N GLY A 110 14.56 12.06 18.75
CA GLY A 110 13.12 12.09 18.72
C GLY A 110 12.57 12.89 17.55
N ASP A 111 11.42 13.51 17.76
CA ASP A 111 10.63 14.17 16.72
C ASP A 111 11.21 15.49 16.20
N CYS A 112 12.34 15.95 16.75
CA CYS A 112 13.01 17.15 16.26
C CYS A 112 14.26 16.84 15.41
N ALA A 113 14.72 15.59 15.34
CA ALA A 113 15.96 15.19 14.65
C ALA A 113 15.68 14.43 13.33
N GLU A 114 16.58 14.60 12.35
CA GLU A 114 16.54 13.81 11.12
C GLU A 114 16.91 12.35 11.36
N ASN A 115 16.37 11.50 10.46
CA ASN A 115 16.69 10.08 10.42
C ASN A 115 17.27 9.69 9.07
N MET A 116 18.16 8.69 9.05
CA MET A 116 18.56 8.03 7.83
C MET A 116 17.50 6.99 7.44
N ASN A 117 16.95 7.09 6.24
CA ASN A 117 16.11 6.01 5.71
C ASN A 117 16.99 4.84 5.25
N LEU A 118 16.70 3.64 5.75
CA LEU A 118 17.55 2.44 5.53
C LEU A 118 17.57 1.98 4.07
N ILE A 119 16.55 2.30 3.28
CA ILE A 119 16.44 1.88 1.88
C ILE A 119 17.00 2.97 0.94
N SER A 120 16.43 4.17 0.98
CA SER A 120 16.83 5.26 0.08
C SER A 120 18.17 5.91 0.43
N LYS A 121 18.69 5.66 1.62
CA LYS A 121 19.88 6.31 2.18
C LYS A 121 19.80 7.84 2.21
N LYS A 122 18.57 8.38 2.18
CA LYS A 122 18.31 9.81 2.30
C LYS A 122 17.91 10.16 3.74
N ARG A 123 18.21 11.39 4.14
CA ARG A 123 17.72 11.95 5.40
C ARG A 123 16.24 12.23 5.29
N ILE A 124 15.48 11.83 6.29
CA ILE A 124 14.02 12.00 6.35
C ILE A 124 13.59 12.47 7.74
N PHE A 125 12.41 13.06 7.79
CA PHE A 125 11.69 13.32 9.03
C PHE A 125 10.79 12.11 9.34
N ALA A 126 10.98 11.47 10.51
CA ALA A 126 10.23 10.29 10.93
C ALA A 126 9.81 10.40 12.41
N PRO A 127 8.79 11.23 12.71
CA PRO A 127 8.35 11.50 14.07
C PRO A 127 7.55 10.32 14.64
N MET A 128 8.25 9.39 15.27
CA MET A 128 7.69 8.17 15.83
C MET A 128 8.22 7.91 17.23
N GLY A 129 7.32 7.60 18.19
CA GLY A 129 7.70 7.31 19.56
C GLY A 129 8.69 6.17 19.71
N SER A 130 8.62 5.14 18.84
CA SER A 130 9.60 4.04 18.80
C SER A 130 10.99 4.52 18.39
N THR A 131 11.09 5.46 17.46
CA THR A 131 12.33 6.11 17.05
C THR A 131 12.90 6.95 18.18
N ALA A 132 12.06 7.80 18.81
CA ALA A 132 12.46 8.66 19.92
C ALA A 132 13.06 7.88 21.10
N ASN A 133 12.46 6.73 21.46
CA ASN A 133 12.98 5.88 22.53
C ASN A 133 14.36 5.27 22.18
N LYS A 134 14.55 4.83 20.93
CA LYS A 134 15.84 4.30 20.48
C LYS A 134 16.91 5.40 20.45
N HIS A 135 16.54 6.62 19.98
CA HIS A 135 17.45 7.78 20.01
C HIS A 135 17.89 8.10 21.44
N GLY A 136 16.96 8.14 22.39
CA GLY A 136 17.29 8.42 23.79
C GLY A 136 18.31 7.45 24.36
N ARG A 137 18.18 6.15 24.06
CA ARG A 137 19.15 5.14 24.47
C ARG A 137 20.52 5.35 23.83
N VAL A 138 20.58 5.50 22.51
CA VAL A 138 21.85 5.71 21.78
C VAL A 138 22.56 6.98 22.26
N ILE A 139 21.83 8.07 22.48
CA ILE A 139 22.38 9.32 23.01
C ILE A 139 22.94 9.11 24.40
N ALA A 140 22.19 8.43 25.29
CA ALA A 140 22.67 8.17 26.66
C ALA A 140 23.97 7.34 26.69
N ASP A 141 24.02 6.25 25.90
CA ASP A 141 25.22 5.41 25.79
C ASP A 141 26.41 6.23 25.26
N ASN A 142 26.21 7.07 24.23
CA ASN A 142 27.23 7.90 23.63
C ASN A 142 27.73 9.03 24.57
N ILE A 143 26.85 9.63 25.37
CA ILE A 143 27.25 10.58 26.41
C ILE A 143 28.07 9.90 27.49
N CYS A 144 27.84 8.62 27.78
CA CYS A 144 28.63 7.83 28.72
C CYS A 144 30.00 7.36 28.19
N GLY A 145 30.30 7.66 26.92
CA GLY A 145 31.58 7.37 26.30
C GLY A 145 31.59 6.19 25.32
N ASP A 146 30.45 5.57 25.07
CA ASP A 146 30.33 4.58 24.03
C ASP A 146 30.31 5.25 22.65
N MET A 147 30.47 4.44 21.57
CA MET A 147 30.41 4.90 20.18
C MET A 147 29.34 4.09 19.42
N ILE A 148 28.10 4.19 19.90
CA ILE A 148 26.96 3.44 19.37
C ILE A 148 26.35 4.21 18.18
N LYS A 149 26.29 3.55 17.02
CA LYS A 149 25.67 4.10 15.83
C LYS A 149 24.19 3.79 15.81
N TYR A 150 23.38 4.79 15.49
CA TYR A 150 21.98 4.60 15.15
C TYR A 150 21.85 4.24 13.68
N PRO A 151 21.30 3.06 13.32
CA PRO A 151 21.29 2.60 11.93
C PRO A 151 20.33 3.40 11.04
N GLY A 152 19.31 4.01 11.61
CA GLY A 152 18.23 4.69 10.89
C GLY A 152 16.88 3.95 10.95
N VAL A 153 15.97 4.31 10.07
CA VAL A 153 14.58 3.85 10.08
C VAL A 153 14.12 3.36 8.70
N LEU A 154 13.14 2.46 8.68
CA LEU A 154 12.37 2.11 7.49
C LEU A 154 11.17 3.05 7.28
N GLY A 155 10.70 3.74 8.31
CA GLY A 155 9.46 4.50 8.30
C GLY A 155 8.25 3.60 8.48
N THR A 156 8.36 2.54 9.30
CA THR A 156 7.26 1.60 9.58
C THR A 156 6.17 2.27 10.39
N GLY A 157 4.93 2.12 9.93
CA GLY A 157 3.76 2.65 10.62
C GLY A 157 2.51 1.78 10.42
N ILE A 158 1.58 1.87 11.36
CA ILE A 158 0.30 1.17 11.31
C ILE A 158 -0.78 2.05 11.95
N CYS A 159 -2.00 1.97 11.41
CA CYS A 159 -3.18 2.59 12.03
C CYS A 159 -4.41 1.70 11.90
N GLN A 160 -5.36 1.94 12.78
CA GLN A 160 -6.68 1.31 12.74
C GLN A 160 -7.70 2.30 12.17
N ILE A 161 -8.54 1.82 11.26
CA ILE A 161 -9.59 2.59 10.58
C ILE A 161 -10.87 1.78 10.68
N LEU A 162 -11.75 2.14 11.61
CA LEU A 162 -12.91 1.31 11.98
C LEU A 162 -12.45 -0.10 12.39
N ASN A 163 -12.93 -1.13 11.68
CA ASN A 163 -12.48 -2.52 11.85
C ASN A 163 -11.38 -2.93 10.87
N TRP A 164 -10.85 -2.00 10.08
CA TRP A 164 -9.72 -2.21 9.19
C TRP A 164 -8.41 -1.77 9.84
N GLN A 165 -7.34 -2.35 9.37
CA GLN A 165 -5.97 -1.96 9.70
C GLN A 165 -5.25 -1.59 8.39
N ALA A 166 -4.39 -0.58 8.47
CA ALA A 166 -3.51 -0.20 7.38
C ALA A 166 -2.10 -0.01 7.92
N GLY A 167 -1.13 -0.68 7.34
CA GLY A 167 0.26 -0.56 7.74
C GLY A 167 1.20 -0.56 6.54
N SER A 168 2.37 0.04 6.73
CA SER A 168 3.42 0.08 5.70
C SER A 168 4.81 0.09 6.32
N THR A 169 5.80 -0.32 5.54
CA THR A 169 7.22 -0.27 5.89
C THR A 169 8.06 -0.05 4.63
N GLY A 170 9.16 0.69 4.75
CA GLY A 170 10.01 1.06 3.62
C GLY A 170 9.42 2.15 2.72
N LEU A 171 9.63 2.05 1.43
CA LEU A 171 9.23 3.04 0.45
C LEU A 171 7.87 2.69 -0.18
N ASN A 172 7.09 3.70 -0.53
CA ASN A 172 6.00 3.58 -1.47
C ASN A 172 6.48 3.91 -2.90
N GLU A 173 5.64 3.73 -3.92
CA GLU A 173 6.04 3.99 -5.31
C GLU A 173 6.57 5.41 -5.53
N LYS A 174 5.92 6.42 -4.91
CA LYS A 174 6.33 7.83 -5.03
C LYS A 174 7.73 8.07 -4.46
N THR A 175 8.00 7.54 -3.28
CA THR A 175 9.30 7.73 -2.61
C THR A 175 10.40 6.86 -3.23
N ALA A 176 10.08 5.69 -3.77
CA ALA A 176 11.02 4.87 -4.54
C ALA A 176 11.43 5.57 -5.84
N LYS A 177 10.48 6.12 -6.60
CA LYS A 177 10.75 6.95 -7.79
C LYS A 177 11.60 8.17 -7.45
N ALA A 178 11.27 8.90 -6.37
CA ALA A 178 12.04 10.05 -5.90
C ALA A 178 13.45 9.69 -5.41
N ALA A 179 13.66 8.44 -5.01
CA ALA A 179 14.98 7.90 -4.67
C ALA A 179 15.79 7.49 -5.90
N GLY A 180 15.19 7.41 -7.09
CA GLY A 180 15.83 6.96 -8.32
C GLY A 180 15.99 5.43 -8.39
N ILE A 181 15.19 4.68 -7.65
CA ILE A 181 15.24 3.21 -7.63
C ILE A 181 14.32 2.68 -8.73
N GLU A 182 14.86 1.84 -9.60
CA GLU A 182 14.08 1.06 -10.56
C GLU A 182 13.45 -0.14 -9.84
N PHE A 183 12.13 -0.19 -9.80
CA PHE A 183 11.41 -1.19 -9.04
C PHE A 183 10.20 -1.76 -9.80
N GLU A 184 9.78 -2.92 -9.36
CA GLU A 184 8.47 -3.50 -9.67
C GLU A 184 7.65 -3.65 -8.40
N SER A 185 6.34 -3.73 -8.57
CA SER A 185 5.40 -3.95 -7.47
C SER A 185 4.29 -4.93 -7.86
N VAL A 186 3.67 -5.53 -6.84
CA VAL A 186 2.53 -6.42 -7.05
C VAL A 186 1.53 -6.27 -5.90
N VAL A 187 0.24 -6.44 -6.21
CA VAL A 187 -0.86 -6.46 -5.24
C VAL A 187 -1.42 -7.87 -5.13
N VAL A 188 -1.31 -8.45 -3.93
CA VAL A 188 -1.70 -9.84 -3.65
C VAL A 188 -2.72 -9.88 -2.51
N PRO A 189 -3.96 -10.31 -2.76
CA PRO A 189 -4.94 -10.57 -1.70
C PRO A 189 -4.73 -11.93 -1.06
N GLY A 190 -5.14 -12.03 0.19
CA GLY A 190 -5.13 -13.29 0.90
C GLY A 190 -6.01 -13.26 2.16
N PHE A 191 -5.77 -14.23 3.02
CA PHE A 191 -6.38 -14.32 4.34
C PHE A 191 -5.29 -14.35 5.41
N ASP A 192 -5.64 -13.91 6.61
CA ASP A 192 -4.75 -13.96 7.77
C ASP A 192 -4.42 -15.40 8.19
N ARG A 193 -5.31 -16.36 7.90
CA ARG A 193 -5.24 -17.81 8.11
C ARG A 193 -5.99 -18.53 6.98
N LEU A 194 -6.15 -19.83 7.06
CA LEU A 194 -6.91 -20.57 6.04
C LEU A 194 -8.37 -20.08 5.99
N GLY A 195 -8.86 -19.75 4.78
CA GLY A 195 -10.15 -19.08 4.58
C GLY A 195 -11.38 -19.88 5.06
N TYR A 196 -11.26 -21.18 5.28
CA TYR A 196 -12.32 -22.02 5.86
C TYR A 196 -12.33 -22.02 7.39
N MET A 197 -11.29 -21.46 8.03
CA MET A 197 -11.24 -21.39 9.49
C MET A 197 -12.20 -20.31 10.00
N PRO A 198 -12.93 -20.58 11.12
CA PRO A 198 -13.77 -19.57 11.73
C PRO A 198 -12.98 -18.28 12.06
N GLY A 199 -13.57 -17.15 11.72
CA GLY A 199 -12.97 -15.84 11.98
C GLY A 199 -11.81 -15.48 11.05
N ALA A 200 -11.58 -16.21 9.95
CA ALA A 200 -10.60 -15.85 8.93
C ALA A 200 -10.89 -14.45 8.38
N GLN A 201 -9.86 -13.59 8.35
CA GLN A 201 -9.95 -12.20 7.93
C GLN A 201 -9.20 -11.99 6.61
N ARG A 202 -9.74 -11.13 5.75
CA ARG A 202 -9.09 -10.77 4.49
C ARG A 202 -8.03 -9.69 4.71
N LEU A 203 -6.96 -9.80 3.94
CA LEU A 203 -5.96 -8.75 3.80
C LEU A 203 -5.51 -8.65 2.34
N VAL A 204 -4.93 -7.51 2.00
CA VAL A 204 -4.26 -7.26 0.72
C VAL A 204 -2.87 -6.74 1.04
N LEU A 205 -1.87 -7.34 0.42
CA LEU A 205 -0.47 -6.99 0.56
C LEU A 205 0.05 -6.46 -0.78
N LYS A 206 0.64 -5.28 -0.74
CA LYS A 206 1.45 -4.73 -1.83
C LYS A 206 2.92 -4.85 -1.47
N LEU A 207 3.72 -5.41 -2.36
CA LEU A 207 5.16 -5.58 -2.20
C LEU A 207 5.90 -4.84 -3.31
N LEU A 208 6.98 -4.14 -2.96
CA LEU A 208 7.87 -3.45 -3.90
C LEU A 208 9.28 -4.02 -3.77
N ALA A 209 9.94 -4.30 -4.89
CA ALA A 209 11.33 -4.72 -4.91
C ALA A 209 12.12 -4.01 -6.02
N GLU A 210 13.38 -3.73 -5.76
CA GLU A 210 14.31 -3.24 -6.77
C GLU A 210 14.54 -4.32 -7.83
N ILE A 211 14.40 -3.97 -9.11
CA ILE A 211 14.45 -4.95 -10.22
C ILE A 211 15.81 -5.65 -10.26
N LYS A 212 16.90 -4.89 -10.16
CA LYS A 212 18.26 -5.40 -10.36
C LYS A 212 18.73 -6.35 -9.26
N THR A 213 18.46 -6.01 -8.02
CA THR A 213 18.94 -6.77 -6.84
C THR A 213 17.91 -7.69 -6.25
N GLN A 214 16.65 -7.51 -6.65
CA GLN A 214 15.47 -8.14 -6.05
C GLN A 214 15.33 -7.91 -4.53
N LYS A 215 16.04 -6.89 -3.98
CA LYS A 215 15.86 -6.49 -2.59
C LYS A 215 14.50 -5.87 -2.38
N VAL A 216 13.87 -6.25 -1.29
CA VAL A 216 12.58 -5.67 -0.88
C VAL A 216 12.81 -4.25 -0.39
N ILE A 217 12.13 -3.30 -1.02
CA ILE A 217 12.29 -1.87 -0.74
C ILE A 217 11.08 -1.23 -0.07
N GLY A 218 9.93 -1.91 -0.09
CA GLY A 218 8.72 -1.40 0.54
C GLY A 218 7.58 -2.40 0.54
N ALA A 219 6.67 -2.22 1.49
CA ALA A 219 5.46 -3.01 1.57
C ALA A 219 4.32 -2.21 2.21
N GLN A 220 3.10 -2.55 1.80
CA GLN A 220 1.86 -1.99 2.34
C GLN A 220 0.89 -3.14 2.57
N VAL A 221 0.21 -3.14 3.70
CA VAL A 221 -0.76 -4.18 4.04
C VAL A 221 -2.03 -3.50 4.55
N VAL A 222 -3.18 -3.88 3.99
CA VAL A 222 -4.49 -3.41 4.44
C VAL A 222 -5.42 -4.60 4.64
N GLY A 223 -6.27 -4.56 5.64
CA GLY A 223 -7.20 -5.66 5.89
C GLY A 223 -7.92 -5.56 7.21
N THR A 224 -8.68 -6.62 7.54
CA THR A 224 -9.43 -6.70 8.81
C THR A 224 -8.74 -7.57 9.85
N GLY A 225 -7.57 -8.16 9.54
CA GLY A 225 -6.79 -8.94 10.49
C GLY A 225 -5.42 -9.36 9.96
N GLY A 226 -4.46 -9.56 10.87
CA GLY A 226 -3.11 -10.02 10.58
C GLY A 226 -2.23 -9.05 9.80
N VAL A 227 -2.59 -7.77 9.77
CA VAL A 227 -1.82 -6.70 9.12
C VAL A 227 -0.53 -6.43 9.88
N ASP A 228 -0.62 -6.25 11.18
CA ASP A 228 0.50 -6.04 12.11
C ASP A 228 1.58 -7.12 11.98
N LYS A 229 1.18 -8.39 12.05
CA LYS A 229 2.08 -9.53 11.88
C LYS A 229 2.90 -9.45 10.57
N ARG A 230 2.26 -9.08 9.45
CA ARG A 230 2.94 -8.99 8.14
C ARG A 230 3.83 -7.77 8.04
N VAL A 231 3.39 -6.62 8.56
CA VAL A 231 4.19 -5.40 8.58
C VAL A 231 5.45 -5.59 9.43
N ASP A 232 5.34 -6.20 10.62
CA ASP A 232 6.48 -6.43 11.50
C ASP A 232 7.46 -7.45 10.90
N ALA A 233 6.96 -8.55 10.31
CA ALA A 233 7.81 -9.53 9.65
C ALA A 233 8.57 -8.92 8.46
N LEU A 234 7.89 -8.09 7.65
CA LEU A 234 8.51 -7.37 6.53
C LEU A 234 9.52 -6.33 7.01
N ALA A 235 9.19 -5.58 8.07
CA ALA A 235 10.11 -4.61 8.65
C ALA A 235 11.38 -5.29 9.20
N ALA A 236 11.23 -6.44 9.86
CA ALA A 236 12.37 -7.23 10.33
C ALA A 236 13.24 -7.71 9.17
N ALA A 237 12.64 -8.35 8.14
CA ALA A 237 13.36 -8.84 6.98
C ALA A 237 14.09 -7.70 6.22
N MET A 238 13.39 -6.59 5.96
CA MET A 238 13.96 -5.43 5.27
C MET A 238 15.09 -4.76 6.06
N SER A 239 15.05 -4.80 7.39
CA SER A 239 16.13 -4.27 8.23
C SER A 239 17.46 -4.98 8.00
N PHE A 240 17.43 -6.22 7.56
CA PHE A 240 18.59 -7.03 7.19
C PHE A 240 18.83 -7.13 5.69
N GLY A 241 18.09 -6.35 4.88
CA GLY A 241 18.29 -6.26 3.44
C GLY A 241 17.81 -7.47 2.65
N ALA A 242 16.73 -8.12 3.12
CA ALA A 242 16.16 -9.32 2.51
C ALA A 242 15.78 -9.10 1.04
N THR A 243 15.99 -10.13 0.24
CA THR A 243 15.56 -10.26 -1.15
C THR A 243 14.17 -10.92 -1.25
N LEU A 244 13.59 -10.94 -2.44
CA LEU A 244 12.36 -11.69 -2.70
C LEU A 244 12.55 -13.20 -2.45
N GLU A 245 13.72 -13.74 -2.80
CA GLU A 245 14.05 -15.14 -2.54
C GLU A 245 14.10 -15.43 -1.03
N ASP A 246 14.72 -14.55 -0.24
CA ASP A 246 14.72 -14.67 1.22
C ASP A 246 13.29 -14.68 1.78
N LEU A 247 12.42 -13.74 1.34
CA LEU A 247 11.03 -13.69 1.78
C LEU A 247 10.23 -14.94 1.41
N SER A 248 10.49 -15.52 0.25
CA SER A 248 9.78 -16.73 -0.23
C SER A 248 10.12 -17.96 0.61
N ASN A 249 11.30 -17.96 1.26
CA ASN A 249 11.85 -19.07 2.02
C ASN A 249 11.78 -18.88 3.55
N ILE A 250 11.20 -17.79 4.05
CA ILE A 250 11.00 -17.61 5.50
C ILE A 250 10.16 -18.76 6.06
N ASP A 251 10.66 -19.40 7.11
CA ASP A 251 9.93 -20.42 7.87
C ASP A 251 8.88 -19.77 8.79
N PHE A 252 7.74 -19.42 8.20
CA PHE A 252 6.64 -18.82 8.95
C PHE A 252 5.95 -19.84 9.85
N ALA A 253 5.60 -19.42 11.06
CA ALA A 253 4.81 -20.23 11.96
C ALA A 253 3.47 -20.63 11.33
N TYR A 254 3.24 -21.92 11.16
CA TYR A 254 2.06 -22.48 10.51
C TYR A 254 1.30 -23.45 11.42
N ALA A 255 0.02 -23.16 11.56
CA ALA A 255 -1.04 -24.12 11.86
C ALA A 255 -2.35 -23.49 11.35
N PRO A 256 -3.38 -24.26 10.96
CA PRO A 256 -4.61 -23.75 10.34
C PRO A 256 -5.25 -22.53 11.00
N PRO A 257 -5.31 -22.41 12.37
CA PRO A 257 -5.88 -21.23 13.04
C PRO A 257 -5.02 -19.97 12.98
N PHE A 258 -3.74 -20.04 12.59
CA PHE A 258 -2.77 -18.93 12.68
C PHE A 258 -2.27 -18.44 11.33
N ASN A 259 -2.18 -19.34 10.34
CA ASN A 259 -1.63 -19.01 9.04
C ASN A 259 -2.07 -20.01 7.96
N GLY A 260 -1.85 -19.69 6.69
CA GLY A 260 -1.82 -20.67 5.60
C GLY A 260 -0.46 -21.42 5.55
N PRO A 261 -0.38 -22.55 4.84
CA PRO A 261 0.90 -23.27 4.64
C PRO A 261 1.95 -22.42 3.90
N ILE A 262 1.51 -21.47 3.11
CA ILE A 262 2.35 -20.42 2.50
C ILE A 262 1.79 -19.07 2.98
N ASP A 263 2.60 -18.29 3.70
CA ASP A 263 2.18 -16.96 4.15
C ASP A 263 2.00 -16.00 2.96
N ASN A 264 1.16 -14.98 3.13
CA ASN A 264 0.91 -13.97 2.10
C ASN A 264 2.20 -13.23 1.69
N ILE A 265 3.17 -13.08 2.58
CA ILE A 265 4.49 -12.49 2.28
C ILE A 265 5.23 -13.35 1.28
N ALA A 266 5.34 -14.66 1.55
CA ALA A 266 6.00 -15.59 0.63
C ALA A 266 5.26 -15.70 -0.71
N THR A 267 3.93 -15.69 -0.69
CA THR A 267 3.12 -15.64 -1.90
C THR A 267 3.40 -14.38 -2.72
N ALA A 268 3.43 -13.20 -2.09
CA ALA A 268 3.71 -11.93 -2.77
C ALA A 268 5.13 -11.89 -3.34
N ALA A 269 6.11 -12.41 -2.61
CA ALA A 269 7.49 -12.52 -3.08
C ALA A 269 7.58 -13.40 -4.35
N ASN A 270 6.95 -14.59 -4.35
CA ASN A 270 6.91 -15.47 -5.51
C ASN A 270 6.22 -14.82 -6.73
N VAL A 271 5.10 -14.13 -6.51
CA VAL A 271 4.37 -13.44 -7.58
C VAL A 271 5.21 -12.30 -8.17
N LEU A 272 5.89 -11.51 -7.31
CA LEU A 272 6.75 -10.42 -7.77
C LEU A 272 8.00 -10.92 -8.50
N MET A 273 8.63 -12.00 -8.07
CA MET A 273 9.70 -12.67 -8.82
C MET A 273 9.22 -13.09 -10.21
N ASN A 274 8.05 -13.75 -10.29
CA ASN A 274 7.48 -14.14 -11.57
C ASN A 274 7.22 -12.95 -12.51
N LYS A 275 6.85 -11.80 -11.94
CA LYS A 275 6.64 -10.56 -12.69
C LYS A 275 7.97 -10.00 -13.19
N ILE A 276 8.97 -9.85 -12.35
CA ILE A 276 10.31 -9.34 -12.71
C ILE A 276 10.97 -10.22 -13.77
N GLU A 277 10.82 -11.55 -13.69
CA GLU A 277 11.38 -12.51 -14.63
C GLU A 277 10.54 -12.69 -15.91
N GLY A 278 9.41 -11.98 -16.06
CA GLY A 278 8.55 -12.05 -17.24
C GLY A 278 7.69 -13.30 -17.36
N ARG A 279 7.67 -14.15 -16.31
CA ARG A 279 6.77 -15.32 -16.23
C ARG A 279 5.31 -14.89 -16.02
N LEU A 280 5.09 -13.81 -15.29
CA LEU A 280 3.80 -13.17 -15.12
C LEU A 280 3.78 -11.82 -15.83
N ARG A 281 2.77 -11.56 -16.63
CA ARG A 281 2.41 -10.22 -17.12
C ARG A 281 1.16 -9.75 -16.42
N SER A 282 1.23 -8.66 -15.68
CA SER A 282 0.09 -8.18 -14.91
C SER A 282 -0.13 -6.69 -15.06
N ILE A 283 -1.34 -6.27 -14.75
CA ILE A 283 -1.74 -4.87 -14.70
C ILE A 283 -2.32 -4.56 -13.33
N ASN A 284 -1.91 -3.41 -12.78
CA ASN A 284 -2.40 -2.94 -11.48
C ASN A 284 -3.86 -2.48 -11.58
N PRO A 285 -4.70 -2.65 -10.54
CA PRO A 285 -6.07 -2.17 -10.51
C PRO A 285 -6.25 -0.69 -10.85
N LYS A 286 -5.34 0.19 -10.38
CA LYS A 286 -5.41 1.64 -10.68
C LYS A 286 -5.22 1.94 -12.16
N ASP A 287 -4.32 1.21 -12.83
CA ASP A 287 -4.04 1.41 -14.24
C ASP A 287 -5.18 0.84 -15.10
N PHE A 288 -5.71 -0.33 -14.73
CA PHE A 288 -6.83 -0.93 -15.44
C PHE A 288 -8.16 -0.16 -15.24
N LYS A 289 -8.31 0.62 -14.16
CA LYS A 289 -9.51 1.42 -13.86
C LYS A 289 -9.97 2.28 -15.04
N GLU A 290 -9.05 2.97 -15.68
CA GLU A 290 -9.38 3.84 -16.81
C GLU A 290 -9.36 3.08 -18.15
N LEU A 291 -8.42 2.17 -18.33
CA LEU A 291 -8.27 1.41 -19.57
C LEU A 291 -9.47 0.52 -19.88
N ARG A 292 -10.19 0.00 -18.87
CA ARG A 292 -11.37 -0.84 -19.07
C ARG A 292 -12.50 -0.18 -19.85
N LYS A 293 -12.51 1.17 -19.87
CA LYS A 293 -13.55 1.97 -20.57
C LYS A 293 -13.19 2.27 -22.03
N SER A 294 -11.93 2.12 -22.41
CA SER A 294 -11.42 2.57 -23.72
C SER A 294 -11.91 1.74 -24.91
N GLY A 295 -12.40 0.52 -24.66
CA GLY A 295 -12.74 -0.45 -25.72
C GLY A 295 -11.52 -1.15 -26.34
N GLU A 296 -10.29 -0.75 -26.02
CA GLU A 296 -9.07 -1.39 -26.52
C GLU A 296 -8.76 -2.72 -25.80
N TYR A 297 -9.26 -2.88 -24.57
CA TYR A 297 -9.04 -4.03 -23.73
C TYR A 297 -10.30 -4.87 -23.60
N THR A 298 -10.12 -6.19 -23.63
CA THR A 298 -11.17 -7.15 -23.26
C THR A 298 -10.84 -7.76 -21.92
N LEU A 299 -11.73 -7.58 -20.93
CA LEU A 299 -11.65 -8.29 -19.67
C LEU A 299 -12.17 -9.72 -19.83
N VAL A 300 -11.31 -10.69 -19.60
CA VAL A 300 -11.64 -12.12 -19.61
C VAL A 300 -11.83 -12.58 -18.16
N ASP A 301 -13.06 -12.64 -17.70
CA ASP A 301 -13.40 -13.15 -16.37
C ASP A 301 -13.43 -14.69 -16.41
N VAL A 302 -12.45 -15.31 -15.76
CA VAL A 302 -12.28 -16.79 -15.80
C VAL A 302 -12.93 -17.50 -14.62
N ARG A 303 -13.80 -16.81 -13.89
CA ARG A 303 -14.62 -17.41 -12.84
C ARG A 303 -15.79 -18.21 -13.42
N THR A 304 -16.42 -18.98 -12.56
CA THR A 304 -17.64 -19.70 -12.94
C THR A 304 -18.75 -18.71 -13.36
N PRO A 305 -19.73 -19.16 -14.19
CA PRO A 305 -20.86 -18.29 -14.56
C PRO A 305 -21.66 -17.77 -13.37
N GLY A 306 -21.77 -18.55 -12.28
CA GLY A 306 -22.43 -18.11 -11.04
C GLY A 306 -21.68 -16.99 -10.34
N GLU A 307 -20.33 -17.10 -10.18
CA GLU A 307 -19.49 -16.02 -9.62
C GLU A 307 -19.59 -14.74 -10.47
N TYR A 308 -19.54 -14.87 -11.79
CA TYR A 308 -19.64 -13.75 -12.74
C TYR A 308 -21.00 -13.04 -12.66
N LYS A 309 -22.11 -13.80 -12.57
CA LYS A 309 -23.46 -13.24 -12.42
C LYS A 309 -23.65 -12.54 -11.08
N SER A 310 -23.09 -13.09 -10.01
CA SER A 310 -23.25 -12.51 -8.66
C SER A 310 -22.59 -11.15 -8.51
N ASN A 311 -21.40 -10.99 -9.07
CA ASN A 311 -20.62 -9.76 -8.98
C ASN A 311 -19.47 -9.75 -10.00
N ARG A 312 -19.31 -8.64 -10.75
CA ARG A 312 -18.24 -8.44 -11.73
C ARG A 312 -17.77 -7.00 -11.77
N ILE A 313 -16.63 -6.75 -12.40
CA ILE A 313 -16.11 -5.39 -12.61
C ILE A 313 -17.05 -4.63 -13.52
N ALA A 314 -17.55 -3.47 -13.04
CA ALA A 314 -18.46 -2.62 -13.80
C ALA A 314 -17.72 -1.72 -14.80
N GLY A 315 -18.45 -1.26 -15.82
CA GLY A 315 -17.98 -0.24 -16.77
C GLY A 315 -16.87 -0.71 -17.71
N CYS A 316 -16.71 -2.02 -17.92
CA CYS A 316 -15.84 -2.54 -18.97
C CYS A 316 -16.57 -2.40 -20.32
N ALA A 317 -15.89 -1.79 -21.32
CA ALA A 317 -16.43 -1.70 -22.67
C ALA A 317 -16.55 -3.09 -23.30
N ASN A 318 -15.57 -3.96 -23.06
CA ASN A 318 -15.59 -5.36 -23.50
C ASN A 318 -15.32 -6.26 -22.29
N ILE A 319 -16.24 -7.20 -22.03
CA ILE A 319 -16.10 -8.21 -20.97
C ILE A 319 -16.68 -9.55 -21.45
N ILE A 320 -15.91 -10.60 -21.21
CA ILE A 320 -16.26 -11.97 -21.59
C ILE A 320 -16.10 -12.86 -20.36
N ASN A 321 -17.09 -13.71 -20.08
CA ASN A 321 -16.93 -14.77 -19.10
C ASN A 321 -16.50 -16.06 -19.81
N LEU A 322 -15.24 -16.46 -19.61
CA LEU A 322 -14.65 -17.68 -20.13
C LEU A 322 -14.03 -18.48 -18.97
N PRO A 323 -14.81 -19.36 -18.33
CA PRO A 323 -14.32 -20.12 -17.18
C PRO A 323 -12.99 -20.83 -17.43
N LEU A 324 -12.08 -20.82 -16.44
CA LEU A 324 -10.71 -21.34 -16.57
C LEU A 324 -10.65 -22.72 -17.24
N GLY A 325 -11.53 -23.65 -16.85
CA GLY A 325 -11.58 -25.00 -17.42
C GLY A 325 -11.93 -25.06 -18.91
N LYS A 326 -12.43 -23.96 -19.48
CA LYS A 326 -12.82 -23.84 -20.89
C LYS A 326 -11.81 -23.04 -21.72
N VAL A 327 -10.84 -22.38 -21.10
CA VAL A 327 -9.88 -21.53 -21.81
C VAL A 327 -9.17 -22.29 -22.94
N ARG A 328 -8.66 -23.50 -22.67
CA ARG A 328 -7.93 -24.28 -23.68
C ARG A 328 -8.78 -24.72 -24.86
N SER A 329 -10.06 -25.01 -24.66
CA SER A 329 -10.96 -25.56 -25.68
C SER A 329 -11.80 -24.51 -26.40
N GLU A 330 -12.09 -23.38 -25.75
CA GLU A 330 -13.06 -22.40 -26.27
C GLU A 330 -12.44 -21.03 -26.60
N ALA A 331 -11.18 -20.76 -26.15
CA ALA A 331 -10.58 -19.42 -26.33
C ALA A 331 -10.55 -19.00 -27.82
N GLU A 332 -10.17 -19.87 -28.75
CA GLU A 332 -10.07 -19.52 -30.16
C GLU A 332 -11.43 -19.21 -30.82
N ASN A 333 -12.49 -19.80 -30.30
CA ASN A 333 -13.85 -19.53 -30.78
C ASN A 333 -14.42 -18.20 -30.22
N VAL A 334 -14.00 -17.83 -29.01
CA VAL A 334 -14.55 -16.68 -28.26
C VAL A 334 -13.68 -15.44 -28.43
N LEU A 335 -12.38 -15.62 -28.57
CA LEU A 335 -11.36 -14.58 -28.66
C LEU A 335 -10.63 -14.74 -30.02
N ALA A 336 -11.28 -14.39 -31.11
CA ALA A 336 -10.79 -14.66 -32.47
C ALA A 336 -9.48 -13.93 -32.82
N ASP A 337 -9.22 -12.74 -32.22
CA ASP A 337 -8.04 -11.93 -32.50
C ASP A 337 -6.91 -12.26 -31.51
N LYS A 338 -5.83 -12.85 -32.03
CA LYS A 338 -4.61 -13.20 -31.25
C LYS A 338 -3.78 -11.95 -30.85
N ASP A 339 -4.01 -10.82 -31.49
CA ASP A 339 -3.34 -9.55 -31.19
C ASP A 339 -4.16 -8.67 -30.22
N ALA A 340 -5.38 -9.06 -29.88
CA ALA A 340 -6.23 -8.35 -28.94
C ALA A 340 -5.55 -8.15 -27.57
N LYS A 341 -5.77 -6.98 -26.96
CA LYS A 341 -5.32 -6.70 -25.59
C LYS A 341 -6.27 -7.34 -24.58
N LEU A 342 -5.83 -8.40 -23.93
CA LEU A 342 -6.61 -9.20 -22.99
C LEU A 342 -6.15 -8.99 -21.55
N VAL A 343 -7.10 -8.86 -20.62
CA VAL A 343 -6.82 -8.83 -19.18
C VAL A 343 -7.63 -9.94 -18.50
N CYS A 344 -6.94 -10.94 -17.97
CA CYS A 344 -7.56 -12.06 -17.25
C CYS A 344 -7.86 -11.67 -15.81
N SER A 345 -9.05 -11.96 -15.31
CA SER A 345 -9.41 -11.76 -13.92
C SER A 345 -10.14 -12.96 -13.32
N CYS A 346 -9.99 -13.12 -12.01
CA CYS A 346 -10.77 -14.10 -11.25
C CYS A 346 -11.13 -13.55 -9.86
N GLN A 347 -11.15 -14.39 -8.82
CA GLN A 347 -11.43 -13.92 -7.46
C GLN A 347 -10.19 -13.30 -6.79
N ILE A 348 -9.02 -14.00 -6.83
CA ILE A 348 -7.78 -13.64 -6.11
C ILE A 348 -6.54 -13.59 -7.01
N ASN A 349 -6.72 -13.64 -8.30
CA ASN A 349 -5.74 -13.68 -9.39
C ASN A 349 -5.06 -15.03 -9.69
N LEU A 350 -5.14 -16.09 -8.90
CA LEU A 350 -4.50 -17.36 -9.22
C LEU A 350 -5.02 -17.94 -10.55
N ARG A 351 -6.34 -18.10 -10.69
CA ARG A 351 -6.97 -18.53 -11.96
C ARG A 351 -6.72 -17.54 -13.11
N GLY A 352 -6.58 -16.23 -12.80
CA GLY A 352 -6.24 -15.21 -13.80
C GLY A 352 -4.83 -15.39 -14.36
N TYR A 353 -3.86 -15.70 -13.52
CA TYR A 353 -2.49 -16.03 -13.90
C TYR A 353 -2.42 -17.34 -14.74
N GLU A 354 -3.13 -18.38 -14.32
CA GLU A 354 -3.22 -19.63 -15.10
C GLU A 354 -3.82 -19.37 -16.49
N ALA A 355 -4.88 -18.58 -16.58
CA ALA A 355 -5.51 -18.23 -17.86
C ALA A 355 -4.58 -17.39 -18.74
N GLU A 356 -3.87 -16.40 -18.17
CA GLU A 356 -2.86 -15.60 -18.87
C GLU A 356 -1.80 -16.51 -19.51
N THR A 357 -1.28 -17.45 -18.72
CA THR A 357 -0.27 -18.42 -19.19
C THR A 357 -0.83 -19.35 -20.28
N MET A 358 -2.08 -19.84 -20.13
CA MET A 358 -2.74 -20.69 -21.13
C MET A 358 -2.97 -19.92 -22.44
N LEU A 359 -3.45 -18.69 -22.38
CA LEU A 359 -3.69 -17.87 -23.57
C LEU A 359 -2.39 -17.54 -24.30
N ARG A 360 -1.33 -17.21 -23.57
CA ARG A 360 0.00 -17.03 -24.18
C ARG A 360 0.49 -18.28 -24.90
N ALA A 361 0.30 -19.46 -24.29
CA ALA A 361 0.66 -20.72 -24.91
C ALA A 361 -0.19 -21.04 -26.17
N LEU A 362 -1.42 -20.51 -26.25
CA LEU A 362 -2.27 -20.57 -27.44
C LEU A 362 -1.94 -19.49 -28.48
N GLY A 363 -0.89 -18.67 -28.26
CA GLY A 363 -0.40 -17.69 -29.23
C GLY A 363 -1.01 -16.29 -29.11
N TYR A 364 -1.78 -15.98 -28.06
CA TYR A 364 -2.23 -14.60 -27.80
C TYR A 364 -1.05 -13.76 -27.31
N LYS A 365 -0.79 -12.62 -27.95
CA LYS A 365 0.44 -11.83 -27.75
C LYS A 365 0.34 -10.84 -26.59
N ASN A 366 -0.84 -10.23 -26.40
CA ASN A 366 -1.06 -9.11 -25.50
C ASN A 366 -1.99 -9.52 -24.35
N VAL A 367 -1.54 -10.46 -23.53
CA VAL A 367 -2.30 -10.96 -22.39
C VAL A 367 -1.65 -10.54 -21.08
N GLN A 368 -2.45 -10.02 -20.17
CA GLN A 368 -2.05 -9.67 -18.80
C GLN A 368 -3.06 -10.25 -17.81
N SER A 369 -2.67 -10.41 -16.55
CA SER A 369 -3.60 -10.71 -15.47
C SER A 369 -3.84 -9.48 -14.59
N LEU A 370 -5.07 -9.30 -14.10
CA LEU A 370 -5.43 -8.21 -13.19
C LEU A 370 -4.94 -8.54 -11.77
N GLU A 371 -4.00 -7.79 -11.25
CA GLU A 371 -3.45 -7.99 -9.91
C GLU A 371 -4.56 -7.98 -8.85
N GLY A 372 -4.55 -9.00 -7.99
CA GLY A 372 -5.54 -9.17 -6.94
C GLY A 372 -6.98 -9.38 -7.41
N SER A 373 -7.27 -9.18 -8.70
CA SER A 373 -8.57 -9.44 -9.32
C SER A 373 -9.74 -8.83 -8.50
N MET A 374 -10.87 -9.54 -8.37
CA MET A 374 -12.05 -9.04 -7.64
C MET A 374 -11.77 -8.72 -6.16
N SER A 375 -10.87 -9.45 -5.50
CA SER A 375 -10.60 -9.24 -4.08
C SER A 375 -9.82 -7.97 -3.77
N SER A 376 -9.06 -7.46 -4.74
CA SER A 376 -8.32 -6.19 -4.63
C SER A 376 -8.87 -5.10 -5.55
N TRP A 377 -10.10 -5.27 -6.09
CA TRP A 377 -10.75 -4.27 -6.93
C TRP A 377 -11.51 -3.25 -6.06
N PRO A 378 -10.98 -2.03 -5.89
CA PRO A 378 -11.59 -1.04 -4.99
C PRO A 378 -12.70 -0.22 -5.66
N TYR A 379 -12.92 -0.41 -6.96
CA TYR A 379 -13.85 0.42 -7.73
C TYR A 379 -15.21 -0.23 -7.90
N GLU A 380 -16.03 0.31 -8.80
CA GLU A 380 -17.41 -0.13 -9.04
C GLU A 380 -17.48 -1.57 -9.52
N THR A 381 -18.48 -2.27 -9.00
CA THR A 381 -18.86 -3.61 -9.42
C THR A 381 -20.36 -3.64 -9.71
N GLU A 382 -20.79 -4.58 -10.53
CA GLU A 382 -22.19 -4.78 -10.86
C GLU A 382 -22.62 -6.24 -10.73
N SER A 383 -23.88 -6.50 -10.42
CA SER A 383 -24.48 -7.83 -10.51
C SER A 383 -25.04 -8.06 -11.90
N GLY A 384 -24.93 -9.29 -12.41
CA GLY A 384 -25.52 -9.68 -13.69
C GLY A 384 -27.03 -9.93 -13.64
N GLU A 385 -27.63 -9.92 -12.47
CA GLU A 385 -29.07 -9.91 -12.31
C GLU A 385 -29.57 -8.48 -12.49
N LYS A 386 -30.37 -8.24 -13.55
CA LYS A 386 -31.17 -7.01 -13.63
C LYS A 386 -32.04 -6.98 -12.37
N LYS A 387 -31.92 -5.94 -11.56
CA LYS A 387 -32.99 -5.63 -10.60
C LYS A 387 -34.23 -5.34 -11.47
N GLU A 388 -35.21 -6.28 -11.45
CA GLU A 388 -36.55 -6.01 -11.91
C GLU A 388 -37.18 -4.87 -11.12
#